data_f454229ce6b77223b91d3e28229b80c6
#
_entry.id   f454229ce6b77223b91d3e28229b80c6
#
_cell.length_a   1.000
_cell.length_b   1.000
_cell.length_c   1.000
_cell.angle_alpha   90.00
_cell.angle_beta   90.00
_cell.angle_gamma   90.00
#
_symmetry.space_group_name_H-M   'P 1'
#
loop_
_entity.id
_entity.type
_entity.pdbx_description
1 polymer ?
#
loop_
_entity_poly.entity_id
_entity_poly.type
_entity_poly.pdbx_seq_one_letter_code
_entity_poly.pdbx_strand_id
1 'polypeptide(L)'
;MKRNSLRKSICVLISLVFLLSVSFAANAQRRNRDEGRQRGDGRWERLGDSRVDGRRDHDTIRVNARGGFRAIRFFVQGGEIEFQRVVVHFENGADTDVEVRERIRRDGTTRAIDLPGDERRIRSVEVWYGKGNWGRSRPQLVLYGRR
;
A
#
# COMPACT_ATOMS: atom_id res chain seq x y z
N MET A 1 -5.80 -12.92 68.63
CA MET A 1 -5.10 -11.97 67.72
C MET A 1 -4.84 -12.55 66.32
N LYS A 2 -5.81 -13.18 65.60
CA LYS A 2 -5.61 -13.75 64.26
C LYS A 2 -6.52 -13.18 63.16
N ARG A 3 -7.34 -12.14 63.44
CA ARG A 3 -8.34 -11.62 62.47
C ARG A 3 -7.83 -10.49 61.59
N ASN A 4 -6.70 -9.85 61.88
CA ASN A 4 -6.19 -8.71 61.12
C ASN A 4 -5.25 -9.09 59.95
N SER A 5 -4.69 -10.33 59.97
CA SER A 5 -3.83 -10.85 58.90
C SER A 5 -4.63 -11.21 57.65
N LEU A 6 -5.83 -11.77 57.83
CA LEU A 6 -6.68 -12.19 56.69
C LEU A 6 -7.20 -11.00 55.88
N ARG A 7 -7.51 -9.86 56.51
CA ARG A 7 -8.00 -8.65 55.84
C ARG A 7 -6.95 -7.96 54.99
N LYS A 8 -5.67 -8.00 55.42
CA LYS A 8 -4.56 -7.42 54.66
C LYS A 8 -4.22 -8.24 53.42
N SER A 9 -4.33 -9.59 53.50
CA SER A 9 -4.09 -10.46 52.33
C SER A 9 -5.19 -10.36 51.28
N ILE A 10 -6.44 -10.16 51.67
CA ILE A 10 -7.56 -9.97 50.74
C ILE A 10 -7.46 -8.64 50.00
N CYS A 11 -7.08 -7.58 50.66
CA CYS A 11 -6.87 -6.26 49.99
C CYS A 11 -5.73 -6.29 49.00
N VAL A 12 -4.63 -7.02 49.24
CA VAL A 12 -3.51 -7.12 48.29
C VAL A 12 -3.90 -7.92 47.06
N LEU A 13 -4.68 -9.00 47.22
CA LEU A 13 -5.16 -9.79 46.08
C LEU A 13 -6.16 -9.03 45.21
N ILE A 14 -7.04 -8.21 45.77
CA ILE A 14 -7.98 -7.38 45.02
C ILE A 14 -7.23 -6.31 44.23
N SER A 15 -6.20 -5.70 44.79
CA SER A 15 -5.38 -4.69 44.09
C SER A 15 -4.58 -5.32 42.93
N LEU A 16 -4.12 -6.55 43.06
CA LEU A 16 -3.37 -7.24 42.01
C LEU A 16 -4.26 -7.62 40.81
N VAL A 17 -5.49 -8.01 41.06
CA VAL A 17 -6.47 -8.36 40.01
C VAL A 17 -6.91 -7.11 39.26
N PHE A 18 -6.99 -5.93 39.92
CA PHE A 18 -7.36 -4.69 39.25
C PHE A 18 -6.25 -4.15 38.34
N LEU A 19 -4.97 -4.37 38.69
CA LEU A 19 -3.82 -3.97 37.85
C LEU A 19 -3.69 -4.83 36.58
N LEU A 20 -4.09 -6.10 36.62
CA LEU A 20 -4.07 -7.00 35.46
C LEU A 20 -5.20 -6.70 34.46
N SER A 21 -6.34 -6.17 34.90
CA SER A 21 -7.47 -5.84 34.01
C SER A 21 -7.26 -4.58 33.17
N VAL A 22 -6.45 -3.63 33.62
CA VAL A 22 -6.15 -2.39 32.87
C VAL A 22 -5.20 -2.66 31.69
N SER A 23 -4.35 -3.66 31.81
CA SER A 23 -3.39 -4.00 30.72
C SER A 23 -4.06 -4.65 29.50
N PHE A 24 -5.21 -5.29 29.66
CA PHE A 24 -5.94 -5.92 28.56
C PHE A 24 -6.73 -4.90 27.71
N ALA A 25 -7.24 -3.83 28.33
CA ALA A 25 -8.01 -2.80 27.61
C ALA A 25 -7.15 -1.95 26.69
N ALA A 26 -5.87 -1.69 27.04
CA ALA A 26 -4.96 -0.89 26.21
C ALA A 26 -4.54 -1.60 24.92
N ASN A 27 -4.50 -2.92 24.91
CA ASN A 27 -4.12 -3.70 23.73
C ASN A 27 -5.27 -3.87 22.73
N ALA A 28 -6.51 -3.90 23.21
CA ALA A 28 -7.70 -3.95 22.36
C ALA A 28 -7.89 -2.63 21.59
N GLN A 29 -7.57 -1.51 22.21
CA GLN A 29 -7.74 -0.17 21.62
C GLN A 29 -6.67 0.13 20.55
N ARG A 30 -5.48 -0.47 20.64
CA ARG A 30 -4.47 -0.37 19.58
C ARG A 30 -4.85 -1.19 18.34
N ARG A 31 -5.39 -2.40 18.49
CA ARG A 31 -5.88 -3.22 17.37
C ARG A 31 -6.99 -2.52 16.59
N ASN A 32 -7.96 -1.89 17.28
CA ASN A 32 -9.04 -1.18 16.61
C ASN A 32 -8.58 0.10 15.87
N ARG A 33 -7.44 0.70 16.24
CA ARG A 33 -6.88 1.85 15.49
C ARG A 33 -6.20 1.40 14.19
N ASP A 34 -5.56 0.25 14.19
CA ASP A 34 -4.91 -0.27 12.99
C ASP A 34 -5.93 -0.84 12.00
N GLU A 35 -7.01 -1.46 12.48
CA GLU A 35 -8.14 -1.91 11.64
C GLU A 35 -8.96 -0.73 11.07
N GLY A 36 -9.07 0.39 11.79
CA GLY A 36 -9.72 1.62 11.31
C GLY A 36 -8.93 2.33 10.21
N ARG A 37 -7.61 2.21 10.20
CA ARG A 37 -6.76 2.76 9.12
C ARG A 37 -6.81 1.93 7.85
N GLN A 38 -7.06 0.63 7.94
CA GLN A 38 -7.22 -0.24 6.77
C GLN A 38 -8.59 -0.11 6.11
N ARG A 39 -9.61 0.40 6.80
CA ARG A 39 -10.96 0.66 6.23
C ARG A 39 -11.04 1.87 5.30
N GLY A 40 -10.04 2.76 5.32
CA GLY A 40 -9.95 3.92 4.41
C GLY A 40 -9.19 3.63 3.12
N ASP A 41 -8.45 2.52 3.05
CA ASP A 41 -7.72 2.13 1.87
C ASP A 41 -8.60 1.19 1.04
N GLY A 42 -9.39 1.75 0.13
CA GLY A 42 -10.27 0.99 -0.76
C GLY A 42 -9.51 -0.19 -1.38
N ARG A 43 -10.21 -1.28 -1.62
CA ARG A 43 -9.61 -2.53 -2.10
C ARG A 43 -8.81 -2.30 -3.38
N TRP A 44 -7.53 -2.59 -3.34
CA TRP A 44 -6.64 -2.52 -4.50
C TRP A 44 -6.77 -3.78 -5.35
N GLU A 45 -7.01 -3.59 -6.63
CA GLU A 45 -7.13 -4.63 -7.63
C GLU A 45 -5.89 -4.62 -8.54
N ARG A 46 -5.30 -5.78 -8.82
CA ARG A 46 -4.18 -5.88 -9.77
C ARG A 46 -4.71 -5.67 -11.18
N LEU A 47 -4.13 -4.70 -11.91
CA LEU A 47 -4.55 -4.32 -13.26
C LEU A 47 -3.67 -4.94 -14.34
N GLY A 48 -2.39 -5.13 -14.07
CA GLY A 48 -1.42 -5.66 -15.01
C GLY A 48 0.00 -5.57 -14.47
N ASP A 49 0.95 -5.98 -15.28
CA ASP A 49 2.38 -5.90 -14.97
C ASP A 49 3.24 -5.78 -16.21
N SER A 50 4.48 -5.33 -16.03
CA SER A 50 5.54 -5.35 -17.03
C SER A 50 6.88 -5.71 -16.39
N ARG A 51 7.73 -6.40 -17.13
CA ARG A 51 9.11 -6.65 -16.73
C ARG A 51 10.02 -5.62 -17.38
N VAL A 52 10.75 -4.90 -16.58
CA VAL A 52 11.74 -3.92 -17.01
C VAL A 52 12.88 -4.64 -17.72
N ASP A 53 13.09 -4.41 -19.02
CA ASP A 53 14.11 -5.10 -19.80
C ASP A 53 15.48 -4.39 -19.79
N GLY A 54 15.51 -3.13 -19.32
CA GLY A 54 16.73 -2.32 -19.22
C GLY A 54 17.31 -1.86 -20.55
N ARG A 55 16.67 -2.18 -21.66
CA ARG A 55 17.07 -1.73 -23.01
C ARG A 55 16.34 -0.45 -23.42
N ARG A 56 15.10 -0.32 -22.96
CA ARG A 56 14.24 0.83 -23.17
C ARG A 56 14.24 1.70 -21.92
N ASP A 57 13.84 2.91 -22.07
CA ASP A 57 13.63 3.89 -21.01
C ASP A 57 12.18 3.91 -20.52
N HIS A 58 11.28 3.15 -21.15
CA HIS A 58 9.88 3.06 -20.79
C HIS A 58 9.28 1.69 -21.12
N ASP A 59 8.24 1.33 -20.40
CA ASP A 59 7.41 0.15 -20.61
C ASP A 59 5.92 0.50 -20.58
N THR A 60 5.11 -0.31 -21.28
CA THR A 60 3.66 -0.18 -21.32
C THR A 60 3.01 -1.36 -20.60
N ILE A 61 2.21 -1.06 -19.59
CA ILE A 61 1.36 -2.03 -18.88
C ILE A 61 -0.05 -1.96 -19.45
N ARG A 62 -0.51 -3.03 -20.09
CA ARG A 62 -1.89 -3.16 -20.54
C ARG A 62 -2.77 -3.52 -19.36
N VAL A 63 -3.94 -2.85 -19.26
CA VAL A 63 -4.90 -3.11 -18.19
C VAL A 63 -5.91 -4.12 -18.66
N ASN A 64 -6.03 -5.24 -17.93
CA ASN A 64 -6.96 -6.33 -18.23
C ASN A 64 -8.16 -6.37 -17.28
N ALA A 65 -8.31 -5.35 -16.41
CA ALA A 65 -9.39 -5.25 -15.44
C ALA A 65 -10.59 -4.49 -16.02
N ARG A 66 -11.80 -4.90 -15.63
CA ARG A 66 -13.06 -4.24 -16.00
C ARG A 66 -13.44 -3.19 -14.96
N GLY A 67 -14.07 -2.10 -15.42
CA GLY A 67 -14.59 -1.03 -14.56
C GLY A 67 -13.69 0.19 -14.50
N GLY A 68 -14.11 1.21 -13.76
CA GLY A 68 -13.38 2.46 -13.57
C GLY A 68 -12.52 2.43 -12.32
N PHE A 69 -11.49 3.28 -12.32
CA PHE A 69 -10.56 3.45 -11.22
C PHE A 69 -10.37 4.93 -10.94
N ARG A 70 -10.25 5.29 -9.65
CA ARG A 70 -9.98 6.66 -9.18
C ARG A 70 -8.52 6.88 -8.84
N ALA A 71 -7.81 5.81 -8.47
CA ALA A 71 -6.41 5.89 -8.13
C ALA A 71 -5.64 4.67 -8.61
N ILE A 72 -4.35 4.84 -8.86
CA ILE A 72 -3.40 3.78 -9.18
C ILE A 72 -2.21 3.80 -8.23
N ARG A 73 -1.50 2.69 -8.14
CA ARG A 73 -0.18 2.58 -7.51
C ARG A 73 0.65 1.49 -8.18
N PHE A 74 1.96 1.60 -8.08
CA PHE A 74 2.89 0.59 -8.56
C PHE A 74 3.52 -0.15 -7.38
N PHE A 75 3.71 -1.45 -7.54
CA PHE A 75 4.54 -2.27 -6.70
C PHE A 75 5.75 -2.73 -7.51
N VAL A 76 6.95 -2.57 -6.96
CA VAL A 76 8.22 -2.89 -7.62
C VAL A 76 8.78 -4.15 -7.01
N GLN A 77 8.92 -5.21 -7.80
CA GLN A 77 9.49 -6.48 -7.36
C GLN A 77 10.90 -6.68 -7.92
N GLY A 78 11.78 -7.29 -7.14
CA GLY A 78 13.07 -7.81 -7.58
C GLY A 78 14.19 -6.80 -7.79
N GLY A 79 13.91 -5.52 -7.82
CA GLY A 79 14.91 -4.45 -8.00
C GLY A 79 14.41 -3.10 -7.52
N GLU A 80 15.20 -2.06 -7.75
CA GLU A 80 14.84 -0.67 -7.48
C GLU A 80 14.52 0.04 -8.79
N ILE A 81 13.53 0.93 -8.81
CA ILE A 81 13.18 1.75 -9.97
C ILE A 81 13.08 3.22 -9.57
N GLU A 82 13.63 4.08 -10.39
CA GLU A 82 13.43 5.52 -10.33
C GLU A 82 12.44 5.93 -11.41
N PHE A 83 11.21 6.24 -10.99
CA PHE A 83 10.17 6.72 -11.89
C PHE A 83 10.48 8.15 -12.34
N GLN A 84 10.30 8.41 -13.63
CA GLN A 84 10.48 9.73 -14.22
C GLN A 84 9.15 10.34 -14.68
N ARG A 85 8.31 9.51 -15.29
CA ARG A 85 7.03 9.92 -15.87
C ARG A 85 6.08 8.74 -15.94
N VAL A 86 4.80 9.00 -15.78
CA VAL A 86 3.72 8.01 -15.97
C VAL A 86 2.64 8.64 -16.83
N VAL A 87 2.23 7.99 -17.90
CA VAL A 87 1.08 8.40 -18.72
C VAL A 87 -0.01 7.34 -18.64
N VAL A 88 -1.20 7.77 -18.26
CA VAL A 88 -2.39 6.91 -18.18
C VAL A 88 -3.25 7.14 -19.40
N HIS A 89 -3.45 6.09 -20.21
CA HIS A 89 -4.33 6.09 -21.38
C HIS A 89 -5.69 5.50 -21.01
N PHE A 90 -6.73 6.27 -21.19
CA PHE A 90 -8.09 5.85 -20.89
C PHE A 90 -8.80 5.28 -22.13
N GLU A 91 -9.82 4.43 -21.91
CA GLU A 91 -10.62 3.85 -23.02
C GLU A 91 -11.36 4.89 -23.86
N ASN A 92 -11.71 6.04 -23.28
CA ASN A 92 -12.35 7.15 -23.99
C ASN A 92 -11.40 7.98 -24.88
N GLY A 93 -10.14 7.56 -25.03
CA GLY A 93 -9.13 8.21 -25.84
C GLY A 93 -8.41 9.40 -25.21
N ALA A 94 -8.74 9.76 -23.96
CA ALA A 94 -8.01 10.80 -23.24
C ALA A 94 -6.76 10.21 -22.58
N ASP A 95 -5.70 11.01 -22.50
CA ASP A 95 -4.46 10.68 -21.80
C ASP A 95 -4.27 11.64 -20.63
N THR A 96 -3.63 11.13 -19.58
CA THR A 96 -3.25 11.95 -18.42
C THR A 96 -1.79 11.69 -18.09
N ASP A 97 -1.00 12.75 -18.11
CA ASP A 97 0.37 12.73 -17.63
C ASP A 97 0.37 12.92 -16.12
N VAL A 98 0.96 11.97 -15.42
CA VAL A 98 1.08 12.00 -13.96
C VAL A 98 2.55 12.13 -13.59
N GLU A 99 2.88 13.22 -12.94
CA GLU A 99 4.25 13.44 -12.47
C GLU A 99 4.54 12.52 -11.27
N VAL A 100 5.33 11.47 -11.53
CA VAL A 100 5.82 10.56 -10.49
C VAL A 100 7.33 10.59 -10.54
N ARG A 101 7.94 11.46 -9.71
CA ARG A 101 9.39 11.51 -9.52
C ARG A 101 9.73 10.85 -8.19
N GLU A 102 9.73 9.54 -8.17
CA GLU A 102 9.90 8.77 -6.95
C GLU A 102 10.82 7.57 -7.19
N ARG A 103 11.75 7.33 -6.27
CA ARG A 103 12.60 6.16 -6.28
C ARG A 103 12.01 5.10 -5.35
N ILE A 104 11.59 3.99 -5.92
CA ILE A 104 11.00 2.86 -5.19
C ILE A 104 12.03 1.75 -5.07
N ARG A 105 12.33 1.38 -3.83
CA ARG A 105 13.24 0.27 -3.52
C ARG A 105 12.61 -1.07 -3.87
N ARG A 106 13.44 -2.11 -3.89
CA ARG A 106 12.98 -3.49 -4.04
C ARG A 106 11.81 -3.80 -3.10
N ASP A 107 10.78 -4.43 -3.64
CA ASP A 107 9.56 -4.84 -2.94
C ASP A 107 8.81 -3.68 -2.26
N GLY A 108 9.04 -2.46 -2.75
CA GLY A 108 8.37 -1.25 -2.34
C GLY A 108 7.16 -0.89 -3.22
N THR A 109 6.36 0.04 -2.73
CA THR A 109 5.15 0.53 -3.39
C THR A 109 5.21 2.05 -3.50
N THR A 110 4.75 2.62 -4.63
CA THR A 110 4.52 4.06 -4.72
C THR A 110 3.39 4.49 -3.79
N ARG A 111 3.32 5.77 -3.48
CA ARG A 111 2.09 6.37 -2.95
C ARG A 111 0.91 6.10 -3.88
N ALA A 112 -0.31 6.26 -3.38
CA ALA A 112 -1.50 6.32 -4.22
C ALA A 112 -1.42 7.56 -5.12
N ILE A 113 -1.70 7.36 -6.40
CA ILE A 113 -1.73 8.40 -7.43
C ILE A 113 -3.18 8.55 -7.82
N ASP A 114 -3.81 9.66 -7.43
CA ASP A 114 -5.18 9.94 -7.77
C ASP A 114 -5.30 10.34 -9.25
N LEU A 115 -6.30 9.79 -9.91
CA LEU A 115 -6.59 10.07 -11.32
C LEU A 115 -7.59 11.23 -11.41
N PRO A 116 -7.44 12.14 -12.37
CA PRO A 116 -8.37 13.25 -12.53
C PRO A 116 -9.75 12.78 -13.02
N GLY A 117 -10.80 13.35 -12.44
CA GLY A 117 -12.19 13.03 -12.73
C GLY A 117 -12.72 11.87 -11.88
N ASP A 118 -13.92 11.42 -12.22
CA ASP A 118 -14.55 10.26 -11.59
C ASP A 118 -13.91 8.94 -12.05
N GLU A 119 -14.47 7.80 -11.64
CA GLU A 119 -13.99 6.48 -12.03
C GLU A 119 -13.90 6.35 -13.57
N ARG A 120 -12.68 6.17 -14.06
CA ARG A 120 -12.38 6.07 -15.49
C ARG A 120 -11.78 4.70 -15.82
N ARG A 121 -12.17 4.17 -16.98
CA ARG A 121 -11.59 2.92 -17.49
C ARG A 121 -10.22 3.19 -18.09
N ILE A 122 -9.21 2.48 -17.57
CA ILE A 122 -7.83 2.57 -18.01
C ILE A 122 -7.58 1.52 -19.09
N ARG A 123 -7.05 1.91 -20.24
CA ARG A 123 -6.63 1.02 -21.32
C ARG A 123 -5.22 0.50 -21.10
N SER A 124 -4.30 1.42 -20.80
CA SER A 124 -2.89 1.11 -20.55
C SER A 124 -2.23 2.22 -19.75
N VAL A 125 -1.08 1.89 -19.17
CA VAL A 125 -0.24 2.86 -18.46
C VAL A 125 1.18 2.72 -18.99
N GLU A 126 1.75 3.82 -19.47
CA GLU A 126 3.15 3.91 -19.84
C GLU A 126 3.97 4.48 -18.69
N VAL A 127 5.13 3.87 -18.44
CA VAL A 127 6.01 4.23 -17.33
C VAL A 127 7.40 4.49 -17.86
N TRP A 128 7.89 5.72 -17.70
CA TRP A 128 9.29 6.08 -17.97
C TRP A 128 10.09 5.99 -16.67
N TYR A 129 11.29 5.43 -16.78
CA TYR A 129 12.13 5.23 -15.61
C TYR A 129 13.61 5.45 -15.96
N GLY A 130 14.40 5.83 -14.95
CA GLY A 130 15.84 5.95 -15.06
C GLY A 130 16.50 4.58 -15.27
N LYS A 131 17.59 4.56 -16.03
CA LYS A 131 18.40 3.36 -16.20
C LYS A 131 19.03 2.99 -14.88
N GLY A 132 18.61 1.85 -14.31
CA GLY A 132 19.18 1.30 -13.09
C GLY A 132 20.25 0.26 -13.37
N ASN A 133 21.18 0.06 -12.47
CA ASN A 133 22.11 -1.05 -12.50
C ASN A 133 21.47 -2.30 -11.86
N TRP A 134 20.59 -2.97 -12.59
CA TRP A 134 19.84 -4.10 -12.06
C TRP A 134 20.58 -5.44 -12.10
N GLY A 135 21.75 -5.48 -12.73
CA GLY A 135 22.54 -6.71 -12.86
C GLY A 135 21.71 -7.84 -13.49
N ARG A 136 21.67 -9.00 -12.80
CA ARG A 136 20.88 -10.16 -13.25
C ARG A 136 19.41 -10.13 -12.80
N SER A 137 19.07 -9.35 -11.78
CA SER A 137 17.71 -9.22 -11.25
C SER A 137 17.01 -8.00 -11.84
N ARG A 138 16.24 -8.22 -12.90
CA ARG A 138 15.45 -7.16 -13.51
C ARG A 138 14.17 -6.93 -12.72
N PRO A 139 13.80 -5.66 -12.43
CA PRO A 139 12.58 -5.36 -11.74
C PRO A 139 11.34 -5.77 -12.54
N GLN A 140 10.28 -6.09 -11.83
CA GLN A 140 8.93 -6.21 -12.35
C GLN A 140 8.07 -5.11 -11.74
N LEU A 141 7.36 -4.41 -12.59
CA LEU A 141 6.34 -3.42 -12.22
C LEU A 141 4.99 -4.10 -12.19
N VAL A 142 4.28 -4.01 -11.07
CA VAL A 142 2.90 -4.46 -10.95
C VAL A 142 2.02 -3.24 -10.69
N LEU A 143 1.03 -3.04 -11.55
CA LEU A 143 0.07 -1.96 -11.46
C LEU A 143 -1.17 -2.40 -10.68
N TYR A 144 -1.58 -1.60 -9.72
CA TYR A 144 -2.83 -1.75 -8.97
C TYR A 144 -3.71 -0.52 -9.15
N GLY A 145 -5.03 -0.74 -9.18
CA GLY A 145 -6.05 0.29 -9.20
C GLY A 145 -6.98 0.20 -8.01
N ARG A 146 -7.54 1.34 -7.61
CA ARG A 146 -8.56 1.48 -6.58
C ARG A 146 -9.77 2.22 -7.16
N ARG A 147 -10.96 1.70 -6.87
CA ARG A 147 -12.26 2.33 -7.18
C ARG A 147 -12.67 3.34 -6.12
#